data_78554c4afb1d0b3fb70a73c136af9e78
#
_entry.id   78554c4afb1d0b3fb70a73c136af9e78
#
_cell.length_a   1.000
_cell.length_b   1.000
_cell.length_c   1.000
_cell.angle_alpha   90.00
_cell.angle_beta   90.00
_cell.angle_gamma   90.00
#
_symmetry.space_group_name_H-M   'P 1'
#
loop_
_entity.id
_entity.type
_entity.pdbx_description
1 polymer ?
#
loop_
_entity_poly.entity_id
_entity_poly.type
_entity_poly.pdbx_seq_one_letter_code
_entity_poly.pdbx_strand_id
1 'polypeptide(L)'
;MSEPTEEPTQSTTDTADKLTHTDDSGTTQMVDVGDKPDSDRRAVAEGTIHLQPSTVEAIEANDVAKGDVLATARVGAIQAVKHTWESIPMCHQIPITNIDTEFSAAADRIELTVAVETTGKTGCEMEALEGVTTGLNVVWDMCKAAEKDGDGGYPDTRIDGICVVTKQKKSI
;
A
#
# COMPACT_ATOMS: atom_id res chain seq x y z
N MET A 1 -50.46 -31.42 19.06
CA MET A 1 -49.05 -31.83 19.13
C MET A 1 -48.37 -31.22 17.95
N SER A 2 -47.68 -30.11 18.20
CA SER A 2 -46.90 -29.39 17.16
C SER A 2 -45.44 -29.60 17.50
N GLU A 3 -44.70 -30.16 16.56
CA GLU A 3 -43.25 -30.36 16.68
C GLU A 3 -42.52 -29.04 16.60
N PRO A 4 -41.42 -28.85 17.35
CA PRO A 4 -40.57 -27.65 17.24
C PRO A 4 -39.64 -27.82 16.04
N THR A 5 -39.65 -26.84 15.16
CA THR A 5 -38.73 -26.67 14.04
C THR A 5 -37.34 -26.26 14.61
N GLU A 6 -36.34 -27.12 14.48
CA GLU A 6 -34.96 -26.79 14.75
C GLU A 6 -34.42 -25.85 13.66
N GLU A 7 -33.97 -24.63 14.06
CA GLU A 7 -33.17 -23.76 13.20
C GLU A 7 -31.75 -24.32 13.06
N PRO A 8 -31.15 -24.26 11.87
CA PRO A 8 -29.74 -24.68 11.70
C PRO A 8 -28.79 -23.69 12.36
N THR A 9 -28.09 -24.15 13.38
CA THR A 9 -26.94 -23.45 13.98
C THR A 9 -25.86 -23.25 12.92
N GLN A 10 -25.65 -22.00 12.51
CA GLN A 10 -24.52 -21.61 11.67
C GLN A 10 -23.21 -21.88 12.45
N SER A 11 -22.39 -22.75 11.87
CA SER A 11 -21.07 -23.11 12.31
C SER A 11 -20.13 -21.88 12.30
N THR A 12 -19.64 -21.48 13.47
CA THR A 12 -18.67 -20.39 13.68
C THR A 12 -17.21 -20.80 13.46
N THR A 13 -16.97 -21.92 12.76
CA THR A 13 -15.64 -22.55 12.64
C THR A 13 -14.80 -22.11 11.43
N ASP A 14 -15.27 -21.19 10.56
CA ASP A 14 -14.62 -20.94 9.26
C ASP A 14 -13.66 -19.73 9.22
N THR A 15 -13.49 -18.99 10.33
CA THR A 15 -12.62 -17.79 10.35
C THR A 15 -11.23 -18.06 10.94
N ALA A 16 -11.10 -19.00 11.85
CA ALA A 16 -9.82 -19.30 12.52
C ALA A 16 -8.82 -20.02 11.59
N ASP A 17 -9.30 -20.84 10.64
CA ASP A 17 -8.46 -21.55 9.66
C ASP A 17 -7.83 -20.66 8.60
N LYS A 18 -8.18 -19.35 8.56
CA LYS A 18 -7.62 -18.37 7.60
C LYS A 18 -6.47 -17.54 8.14
N LEU A 19 -6.19 -17.62 9.45
CA LEU A 19 -5.09 -16.88 10.08
C LEU A 19 -3.83 -17.75 10.09
N THR A 20 -2.94 -17.52 9.12
CA THR A 20 -1.75 -18.35 8.87
C THR A 20 -0.49 -17.90 9.63
N HIS A 21 -0.58 -16.86 10.48
CA HIS A 21 0.55 -16.27 11.17
C HIS A 21 0.60 -16.56 12.67
N THR A 22 -0.15 -17.56 13.15
CA THR A 22 -0.10 -17.99 14.55
C THR A 22 0.08 -19.51 14.62
N ASP A 23 0.88 -19.96 15.59
CA ASP A 23 0.96 -21.37 15.95
C ASP A 23 -0.20 -21.77 16.91
N ASP A 24 -0.25 -23.06 17.28
CA ASP A 24 -1.27 -23.60 18.18
C ASP A 24 -1.26 -22.98 19.60
N SER A 25 -0.19 -22.25 19.95
CA SER A 25 -0.05 -21.53 21.22
C SER A 25 -0.49 -20.06 21.13
N GLY A 26 -0.87 -19.58 19.93
CA GLY A 26 -1.21 -18.18 19.64
C GLY A 26 0.02 -17.28 19.46
N THR A 27 1.21 -17.85 19.30
CA THR A 27 2.44 -17.10 19.05
C THR A 27 2.52 -16.70 17.58
N THR A 28 2.88 -15.44 17.32
CA THR A 28 3.04 -14.93 15.95
C THR A 28 4.21 -15.63 15.25
N GLN A 29 3.95 -16.14 14.06
CA GLN A 29 4.92 -16.89 13.26
C GLN A 29 4.94 -16.38 11.81
N MET A 30 6.15 -16.27 11.21
CA MET A 30 6.29 -16.03 9.78
C MET A 30 5.89 -17.31 9.02
N VAL A 31 5.06 -17.16 7.97
CA VAL A 31 4.65 -18.29 7.13
C VAL A 31 5.85 -18.88 6.40
N ASP A 32 6.07 -20.20 6.52
CA ASP A 32 7.06 -20.90 5.72
C ASP A 32 6.60 -21.01 4.25
N VAL A 33 7.43 -20.54 3.36
CA VAL A 33 7.19 -20.60 1.89
C VAL A 33 8.24 -21.48 1.19
N GLY A 34 9.10 -22.17 1.93
CA GLY A 34 10.22 -22.94 1.41
C GLY A 34 9.83 -23.96 0.34
N ASP A 35 8.74 -24.69 0.56
CA ASP A 35 8.26 -25.75 -0.36
C ASP A 35 7.41 -25.24 -1.53
N LYS A 36 7.07 -23.94 -1.56
CA LYS A 36 6.26 -23.38 -2.66
C LYS A 36 7.10 -23.23 -3.92
N PRO A 37 6.56 -23.58 -5.11
CA PRO A 37 7.24 -23.29 -6.37
C PRO A 37 7.33 -21.79 -6.62
N ASP A 38 8.37 -21.36 -7.31
CA ASP A 38 8.47 -20.00 -7.81
C ASP A 38 7.37 -19.73 -8.84
N SER A 39 6.97 -18.46 -8.92
CA SER A 39 5.98 -17.97 -9.87
C SER A 39 6.22 -16.50 -10.13
N ASP A 40 5.91 -16.04 -11.35
CA ASP A 40 5.87 -14.62 -11.66
C ASP A 40 4.64 -13.99 -11.00
N ARG A 41 4.86 -12.86 -10.35
CA ARG A 41 3.83 -12.16 -9.60
C ARG A 41 3.88 -10.68 -9.89
N ARG A 42 2.71 -10.09 -9.97
CA ARG A 42 2.53 -8.65 -10.09
C ARG A 42 1.42 -8.19 -9.17
N ALA A 43 1.67 -7.11 -8.45
CA ALA A 43 0.65 -6.41 -7.67
C ALA A 43 0.64 -4.94 -8.08
N VAL A 44 -0.55 -4.33 -8.05
CA VAL A 44 -0.75 -2.90 -8.25
C VAL A 44 -1.52 -2.38 -7.06
N ALA A 45 -1.03 -1.32 -6.45
CA ALA A 45 -1.72 -0.56 -5.42
C ALA A 45 -1.88 0.89 -5.87
N GLU A 46 -2.90 1.55 -5.33
CA GLU A 46 -3.18 2.97 -5.55
C GLU A 46 -3.53 3.66 -4.25
N GLY A 47 -3.47 4.98 -4.26
CA GLY A 47 -3.90 5.84 -3.17
C GLY A 47 -3.91 7.30 -3.60
N THR A 48 -4.49 8.16 -2.76
CA THR A 48 -4.71 9.56 -3.05
C THR A 48 -4.29 10.43 -1.88
N ILE A 49 -3.62 11.54 -2.17
CA ILE A 49 -3.46 12.66 -1.23
C ILE A 49 -4.29 13.84 -1.71
N HIS A 50 -5.20 14.33 -0.86
CA HIS A 50 -5.95 15.56 -1.08
C HIS A 50 -5.13 16.75 -0.61
N LEU A 51 -5.16 17.81 -1.39
CA LEU A 51 -4.40 19.05 -1.20
C LEU A 51 -5.24 20.25 -1.60
N GLN A 52 -4.83 21.44 -1.20
CA GLN A 52 -5.42 22.67 -1.73
C GLN A 52 -5.12 22.78 -3.24
N PRO A 53 -6.06 23.30 -4.05
CA PRO A 53 -5.85 23.47 -5.50
C PRO A 53 -4.57 24.26 -5.83
N SER A 54 -4.27 25.31 -5.06
CA SER A 54 -3.06 26.12 -5.22
C SER A 54 -1.77 25.32 -4.99
N THR A 55 -1.81 24.31 -4.11
CA THR A 55 -0.68 23.43 -3.88
C THR A 55 -0.47 22.48 -5.05
N VAL A 56 -1.57 21.94 -5.61
CA VAL A 56 -1.48 21.10 -6.82
C VAL A 56 -0.93 21.90 -8.01
N GLU A 57 -1.40 23.13 -8.21
CA GLU A 57 -0.87 24.02 -9.26
C GLU A 57 0.63 24.28 -9.08
N ALA A 58 1.10 24.52 -7.83
CA ALA A 58 2.51 24.71 -7.52
C ALA A 58 3.35 23.46 -7.79
N ILE A 59 2.82 22.26 -7.51
CA ILE A 59 3.46 20.98 -7.83
C ILE A 59 3.63 20.84 -9.34
N GLU A 60 2.57 21.07 -10.13
CA GLU A 60 2.60 20.95 -11.59
C GLU A 60 3.54 22.00 -12.23
N ALA A 61 3.59 23.20 -11.66
CA ALA A 61 4.50 24.25 -12.08
C ALA A 61 5.96 24.03 -11.61
N ASN A 62 6.22 23.02 -10.79
CA ASN A 62 7.51 22.79 -10.12
C ASN A 62 7.99 24.02 -9.30
N ASP A 63 7.04 24.72 -8.67
CA ASP A 63 7.26 25.95 -7.88
C ASP A 63 7.05 25.70 -6.38
N VAL A 64 7.52 24.57 -5.87
CA VAL A 64 7.51 24.24 -4.45
C VAL A 64 8.91 24.49 -3.87
N ALA A 65 8.97 25.21 -2.74
CA ALA A 65 10.24 25.66 -2.14
C ALA A 65 11.24 24.53 -1.83
N LYS A 66 10.77 23.31 -1.56
CA LYS A 66 11.61 22.12 -1.32
C LYS A 66 12.10 21.44 -2.62
N GLY A 67 11.69 21.91 -3.80
CA GLY A 67 12.07 21.34 -5.09
C GLY A 67 11.02 20.43 -5.70
N ASP A 68 11.43 19.56 -6.63
CA ASP A 68 10.56 18.66 -7.38
C ASP A 68 9.91 17.62 -6.47
N VAL A 69 8.61 17.81 -6.21
CA VAL A 69 7.81 16.99 -5.31
C VAL A 69 7.63 15.58 -5.85
N LEU A 70 7.23 15.47 -7.13
CA LEU A 70 6.88 14.17 -7.71
C LEU A 70 8.13 13.32 -7.97
N ALA A 71 9.25 13.93 -8.37
CA ALA A 71 10.51 13.21 -8.50
C ALA A 71 11.00 12.70 -7.15
N THR A 72 10.90 13.50 -6.09
CA THR A 72 11.28 13.09 -4.72
C THR A 72 10.37 11.97 -4.21
N ALA A 73 9.05 12.10 -4.42
CA ALA A 73 8.08 11.10 -4.01
C ALA A 73 8.27 9.77 -4.76
N ARG A 74 8.62 9.80 -6.04
CA ARG A 74 8.98 8.62 -6.83
C ARG A 74 10.16 7.86 -6.25
N VAL A 75 11.23 8.57 -5.90
CA VAL A 75 12.40 7.95 -5.27
C VAL A 75 12.02 7.36 -3.91
N GLY A 76 11.23 8.07 -3.10
CA GLY A 76 10.73 7.58 -1.82
C GLY A 76 9.88 6.31 -1.95
N ALA A 77 8.95 6.28 -2.91
CA ALA A 77 8.12 5.11 -3.19
C ALA A 77 8.97 3.90 -3.61
N ILE A 78 9.90 4.08 -4.53
CA ILE A 78 10.81 3.01 -4.99
C ILE A 78 11.68 2.48 -3.83
N GLN A 79 12.18 3.36 -2.97
CA GLN A 79 12.94 2.94 -1.79
C GLN A 79 12.08 2.14 -0.82
N ALA A 80 10.86 2.59 -0.54
CA ALA A 80 9.93 1.89 0.35
C ALA A 80 9.61 0.47 -0.14
N VAL A 81 9.32 0.31 -1.44
CA VAL A 81 9.12 -1.01 -2.07
C VAL A 81 10.31 -1.95 -1.78
N LYS A 82 11.54 -1.46 -1.93
CA LYS A 82 12.76 -2.26 -1.73
C LYS A 82 13.03 -2.62 -0.26
N HIS A 83 12.49 -1.86 0.69
CA HIS A 83 12.72 -1.99 2.12
C HIS A 83 11.46 -2.40 2.91
N THR A 84 10.40 -2.87 2.24
CA THR A 84 9.13 -3.29 2.86
C THR A 84 9.33 -4.30 3.98
N TRP A 85 10.20 -5.28 3.80
CA TRP A 85 10.51 -6.31 4.79
C TRP A 85 11.14 -5.76 6.09
N GLU A 86 11.75 -4.57 6.05
CA GLU A 86 12.26 -3.88 7.23
C GLU A 86 11.15 -3.15 7.99
N SER A 87 10.14 -2.64 7.28
CA SER A 87 9.01 -1.88 7.85
C SER A 87 7.90 -2.80 8.37
N ILE A 88 7.66 -3.93 7.70
CA ILE A 88 6.58 -4.86 8.00
C ILE A 88 7.17 -6.19 8.51
N PRO A 89 7.11 -6.46 9.82
CA PRO A 89 7.88 -7.53 10.47
C PRO A 89 7.66 -8.94 9.91
N MET A 90 6.45 -9.22 9.36
CA MET A 90 6.10 -10.56 8.85
C MET A 90 6.20 -10.67 7.34
N CYS A 91 6.73 -9.66 6.65
CA CYS A 91 7.02 -9.72 5.22
C CYS A 91 8.35 -10.41 4.97
N HIS A 92 8.35 -11.31 3.98
CA HIS A 92 9.60 -11.90 3.47
C HIS A 92 10.35 -10.87 2.64
N GLN A 93 11.68 -10.91 2.68
CA GLN A 93 12.49 -10.23 1.69
C GLN A 93 12.33 -10.95 0.33
N ILE A 94 11.86 -10.23 -0.68
CA ILE A 94 11.60 -10.79 -2.02
C ILE A 94 12.48 -10.15 -3.09
N PRO A 95 12.83 -10.90 -4.14
CA PRO A 95 13.60 -10.35 -5.28
C PRO A 95 12.67 -9.49 -6.16
N ILE A 96 12.74 -8.18 -6.04
CA ILE A 96 11.99 -7.26 -6.89
C ILE A 96 12.62 -7.25 -8.29
N THR A 97 11.79 -7.49 -9.32
CA THR A 97 12.24 -7.50 -10.73
C THR A 97 11.86 -6.21 -11.45
N ASN A 98 10.74 -5.57 -11.08
CA ASN A 98 10.33 -4.28 -11.63
C ASN A 98 9.52 -3.47 -10.61
N ILE A 99 9.60 -2.14 -10.71
CA ILE A 99 8.79 -1.17 -9.98
C ILE A 99 8.40 -0.07 -10.94
N ASP A 100 7.10 0.09 -11.19
CA ASP A 100 6.54 1.23 -11.93
C ASP A 100 5.77 2.13 -10.97
N THR A 101 5.93 3.44 -11.14
CA THR A 101 5.22 4.45 -10.35
C THR A 101 4.62 5.49 -11.28
N GLU A 102 3.32 5.75 -11.14
CA GLU A 102 2.59 6.73 -11.92
C GLU A 102 1.89 7.73 -10.99
N PHE A 103 2.14 9.01 -11.22
CA PHE A 103 1.47 10.12 -10.53
C PHE A 103 0.52 10.81 -11.50
N SER A 104 -0.71 11.07 -11.04
CA SER A 104 -1.71 11.85 -11.75
C SER A 104 -2.19 12.99 -10.87
N ALA A 105 -2.20 14.20 -11.42
CA ALA A 105 -2.73 15.39 -10.76
C ALA A 105 -4.17 15.65 -11.20
N ALA A 106 -5.05 15.95 -10.24
CA ALA A 106 -6.37 16.51 -10.45
C ALA A 106 -6.45 17.87 -9.76
N ALA A 107 -7.60 18.55 -9.82
CA ALA A 107 -7.71 19.92 -9.33
C ALA A 107 -7.33 20.09 -7.84
N ASP A 108 -7.57 19.08 -7.03
CA ASP A 108 -7.48 19.13 -5.56
C ASP A 108 -6.75 17.91 -4.95
N ARG A 109 -6.01 17.15 -5.75
CA ARG A 109 -5.36 15.93 -5.28
C ARG A 109 -4.26 15.44 -6.21
N ILE A 110 -3.39 14.62 -5.65
CA ILE A 110 -2.44 13.78 -6.40
C ILE A 110 -2.80 12.31 -6.14
N GLU A 111 -2.94 11.55 -7.22
CA GLU A 111 -3.14 10.10 -7.20
C GLU A 111 -1.81 9.42 -7.50
N LEU A 112 -1.50 8.35 -6.79
CA LEU A 112 -0.30 7.53 -7.00
C LEU A 112 -0.69 6.08 -7.22
N THR A 113 -0.19 5.52 -8.31
CA THR A 113 -0.25 4.09 -8.58
C THR A 113 1.16 3.51 -8.54
N VAL A 114 1.33 2.40 -7.83
CA VAL A 114 2.59 1.64 -7.77
C VAL A 114 2.33 0.21 -8.20
N ALA A 115 3.06 -0.24 -9.24
CA ALA A 115 3.07 -1.63 -9.67
C ALA A 115 4.42 -2.26 -9.32
N VAL A 116 4.39 -3.45 -8.75
CA VAL A 116 5.58 -4.21 -8.35
C VAL A 116 5.53 -5.59 -9.00
N GLU A 117 6.67 -6.05 -9.52
CA GLU A 117 6.85 -7.39 -10.05
C GLU A 117 7.96 -8.14 -9.33
N THR A 118 7.76 -9.43 -9.15
CA THR A 118 8.72 -10.34 -8.53
C THR A 118 8.58 -11.74 -9.13
N THR A 119 9.66 -12.48 -9.14
CA THR A 119 9.66 -13.93 -9.38
C THR A 119 10.05 -14.61 -8.07
N GLY A 120 9.13 -15.34 -7.46
CA GLY A 120 9.39 -15.95 -6.15
C GLY A 120 8.19 -16.69 -5.55
N LYS A 121 8.30 -17.01 -4.27
CA LYS A 121 7.39 -17.92 -3.54
C LYS A 121 6.20 -17.23 -2.87
N THR A 122 6.24 -15.90 -2.71
CA THR A 122 5.18 -15.08 -2.10
C THR A 122 4.80 -13.91 -2.99
N GLY A 123 3.70 -13.22 -2.65
CA GLY A 123 3.21 -12.05 -3.39
C GLY A 123 4.02 -10.80 -3.09
N CYS A 124 3.74 -9.73 -3.83
CA CYS A 124 4.37 -8.41 -3.69
C CYS A 124 3.35 -7.29 -3.40
N GLU A 125 2.21 -7.66 -2.80
CA GLU A 125 1.14 -6.72 -2.51
C GLU A 125 1.54 -5.71 -1.44
N MET A 126 2.28 -6.15 -0.43
CA MET A 126 2.74 -5.29 0.67
C MET A 126 3.79 -4.30 0.17
N GLU A 127 4.64 -4.70 -0.74
CA GLU A 127 5.61 -3.83 -1.42
C GLU A 127 4.90 -2.72 -2.20
N ALA A 128 3.85 -3.06 -2.95
CA ALA A 128 3.08 -2.07 -3.69
C ALA A 128 2.36 -1.09 -2.75
N LEU A 129 1.74 -1.57 -1.66
CA LEU A 129 1.08 -0.73 -0.65
C LEU A 129 2.07 0.19 0.07
N GLU A 130 3.25 -0.33 0.46
CA GLU A 130 4.28 0.47 1.13
C GLU A 130 4.83 1.56 0.21
N GLY A 131 4.99 1.25 -1.09
CA GLY A 131 5.35 2.23 -2.10
C GLY A 131 4.35 3.37 -2.20
N VAL A 132 3.04 3.08 -2.25
CA VAL A 132 1.97 4.09 -2.27
C VAL A 132 1.98 4.91 -0.99
N THR A 133 1.99 4.25 0.17
CA THR A 133 1.92 4.91 1.47
C THR A 133 3.07 5.89 1.66
N THR A 134 4.30 5.44 1.41
CA THR A 134 5.49 6.29 1.55
C THR A 134 5.54 7.37 0.48
N GLY A 135 5.20 7.06 -0.78
CA GLY A 135 5.17 8.06 -1.85
C GLY A 135 4.24 9.23 -1.54
N LEU A 136 3.02 8.95 -1.07
CA LEU A 136 2.05 9.99 -0.68
C LEU A 136 2.49 10.76 0.58
N ASN A 137 3.13 10.10 1.55
CA ASN A 137 3.72 10.78 2.71
C ASN A 137 4.85 11.74 2.30
N VAL A 138 5.65 11.40 1.29
CA VAL A 138 6.69 12.30 0.75
C VAL A 138 6.05 13.51 0.07
N VAL A 139 4.98 13.33 -0.71
CA VAL A 139 4.22 14.46 -1.28
C VAL A 139 3.77 15.39 -0.15
N TRP A 140 3.16 14.86 0.91
CA TRP A 140 2.73 15.65 2.06
C TRP A 140 3.91 16.41 2.70
N ASP A 141 5.02 15.71 3.02
CA ASP A 141 6.18 16.36 3.65
C ASP A 141 6.73 17.50 2.79
N MET A 142 6.80 17.31 1.49
CA MET A 142 7.28 18.33 0.56
C MET A 142 6.39 19.59 0.53
N CYS A 143 5.05 19.41 0.66
CA CYS A 143 4.05 20.47 0.51
C CYS A 143 3.50 21.00 1.84
N LYS A 144 3.77 20.37 2.99
CA LYS A 144 3.12 20.66 4.26
C LYS A 144 3.16 22.13 4.71
N ALA A 145 4.13 22.91 4.25
CA ALA A 145 4.20 24.32 4.59
C ALA A 145 3.11 25.15 3.91
N ALA A 146 2.69 24.77 2.69
CA ALA A 146 1.61 25.41 1.95
C ALA A 146 0.21 24.98 2.43
N GLU A 147 0.11 23.78 3.02
CA GLU A 147 -1.13 23.19 3.49
C GLU A 147 -1.54 23.60 4.92
N LYS A 148 -0.64 24.25 5.68
CA LYS A 148 -0.92 24.68 7.04
C LYS A 148 -1.89 25.85 7.10
N ASP A 149 -2.90 25.73 7.98
CA ASP A 149 -3.73 26.85 8.39
C ASP A 149 -3.05 27.76 9.42
N GLY A 150 -3.77 28.82 9.87
CA GLY A 150 -3.27 29.80 10.85
C GLY A 150 -3.00 29.19 12.24
N ASP A 151 -3.60 28.09 12.59
CA ASP A 151 -3.46 27.37 13.86
C ASP A 151 -2.44 26.22 13.76
N GLY A 152 -1.87 25.99 12.58
CA GLY A 152 -0.86 24.95 12.30
C GLY A 152 -1.47 23.59 11.97
N GLY A 153 -2.78 23.52 11.75
CA GLY A 153 -3.49 22.33 11.31
C GLY A 153 -3.40 22.08 9.80
N TYR A 154 -4.03 20.98 9.35
CA TYR A 154 -4.09 20.59 7.94
C TYR A 154 -5.56 20.23 7.58
N PRO A 155 -6.47 21.21 7.52
CA PRO A 155 -7.90 20.95 7.37
C PRO A 155 -8.27 20.28 6.04
N ASP A 156 -7.51 20.56 4.99
CA ASP A 156 -7.79 20.08 3.63
C ASP A 156 -6.92 18.88 3.23
N THR A 157 -5.82 18.64 3.96
CA THR A 157 -4.84 17.60 3.59
C THR A 157 -5.16 16.28 4.26
N ARG A 158 -5.31 15.23 3.46
CA ARG A 158 -5.49 13.85 3.93
C ARG A 158 -5.01 12.85 2.89
N ILE A 159 -4.62 11.67 3.35
CA ILE A 159 -4.32 10.52 2.50
C ILE A 159 -5.44 9.51 2.70
N ASP A 160 -6.02 9.02 1.61
CA ASP A 160 -7.05 7.98 1.63
C ASP A 160 -7.00 7.07 0.38
N GLY A 161 -7.93 6.11 0.29
CA GLY A 161 -8.07 5.23 -0.85
C GLY A 161 -6.90 4.27 -1.07
N ILE A 162 -6.00 4.07 -0.09
CA ILE A 162 -4.87 3.14 -0.25
C ILE A 162 -5.39 1.71 -0.29
N CYS A 163 -5.22 1.04 -1.44
CA CYS A 163 -5.67 -0.33 -1.63
C CYS A 163 -4.88 -1.06 -2.73
N VAL A 164 -4.97 -2.40 -2.70
CA VAL A 164 -4.50 -3.25 -3.81
C VAL A 164 -5.59 -3.34 -4.87
N VAL A 165 -5.30 -2.88 -6.08
CA VAL A 165 -6.24 -2.87 -7.22
C VAL A 165 -6.19 -4.16 -8.01
N THR A 166 -4.98 -4.70 -8.20
CA THR A 166 -4.80 -5.97 -8.90
C THR A 166 -3.72 -6.83 -8.27
N LYS A 167 -3.92 -8.14 -8.38
CA LYS A 167 -2.96 -9.16 -8.00
C LYS A 167 -2.96 -10.25 -9.06
N GLN A 168 -1.79 -10.56 -9.59
CA GLN A 168 -1.61 -11.58 -10.63
C GLN A 168 -0.55 -12.59 -10.19
N LYS A 169 -0.77 -13.85 -10.58
CA LYS A 169 0.19 -14.95 -10.40
C LYS A 169 0.21 -15.79 -11.67
N LYS A 170 1.39 -16.04 -12.21
CA LYS A 170 1.60 -16.91 -13.35
C LYS A 170 2.64 -17.98 -12.97
N SER A 171 2.31 -19.25 -13.18
CA SER A 171 3.28 -20.35 -13.02
C SER A 171 4.37 -20.22 -14.08
N ILE A 172 5.59 -20.51 -13.68
CA ILE A 172 6.77 -20.60 -14.54
C ILE A 172 6.86 -22.03 -15.06
#